data_4572d46f213a668feda2a9e3d3232f2c
#
_entry.id   4572d46f213a668feda2a9e3d3232f2c
#
_cell.length_a   1.000
_cell.length_b   1.000
_cell.length_c   1.000
_cell.angle_alpha   90.00
_cell.angle_beta   90.00
_cell.angle_gamma   90.00
#
_symmetry.space_group_name_H-M   'P 1'
#
loop_
_entity.id
_entity.type
_entity.pdbx_description
1 polymer ?
#
loop_
_entity_poly.entity_id
_entity_poly.type
_entity_poly.pdbx_seq_one_letter_code
_entity_poly.pdbx_strand_id
1 'polypeptide(L)'
;MVLQKELLTDVLKGELGFKGFLVSDWYGVHEGRKNKFLATVQAVNAGVDMVMLPFDYQAFARDLKWANRLGLVRDERIDDAVGRILYAKFALGLFDTKTDMTGFVDVKTTLHQSLAREAVVQSLVLLKNEDEVLPLTAKVQHIRVAGGSADNIGKQMGAWTIEWQGVDGNWPIGATSILAGIKVRSGQETRVEYNRLGIFPDKKKADVGIAIVGEKPYAEGWGDREYPILYEEDLRAIKNLQANSERVVVVMVSGRPLLIKNEMASFDALVMAWLPGSEGAGVADALFGDKPFSGTLPLPWPSHAEQLPITTKGETADGTPVLFPRYFGLKR
;
A
#
# COMPACT_ATOMS: atom_id res chain seq x y z
N MET A 1 8.84 -2.63 24.67
CA MET A 1 9.58 -3.88 24.35
C MET A 1 11.10 -3.66 24.42
N VAL A 2 11.71 -2.71 23.71
CA VAL A 2 13.19 -2.50 23.66
C VAL A 2 13.90 -2.24 25.01
N LEU A 3 13.16 -2.00 26.08
CA LEU A 3 13.70 -1.78 27.43
C LEU A 3 13.48 -2.98 28.38
N GLN A 4 13.04 -4.13 27.87
CA GLN A 4 12.63 -5.31 28.66
C GLN A 4 13.74 -6.36 28.66
N LYS A 5 14.65 -6.30 29.65
CA LYS A 5 15.79 -7.23 29.77
C LYS A 5 15.33 -8.70 29.88
N GLU A 6 14.32 -8.97 30.66
CA GLU A 6 13.77 -10.31 30.85
C GLU A 6 13.38 -10.95 29.50
N LEU A 7 12.64 -10.24 28.63
CA LEU A 7 12.23 -10.77 27.35
C LEU A 7 13.38 -10.88 26.34
N LEU A 8 14.23 -9.84 26.26
CA LEU A 8 15.25 -9.77 25.21
C LEU A 8 16.52 -10.57 25.52
N THR A 9 16.93 -10.59 26.79
CA THR A 9 18.15 -11.27 27.22
C THR A 9 17.85 -12.61 27.83
N ASP A 10 17.02 -12.63 28.88
CA ASP A 10 16.88 -13.84 29.70
C ASP A 10 16.08 -14.91 28.94
N VAL A 11 14.92 -14.55 28.36
CA VAL A 11 14.10 -15.50 27.56
C VAL A 11 14.68 -15.69 26.17
N LEU A 12 14.75 -14.64 25.35
CA LEU A 12 15.08 -14.80 23.91
C LEU A 12 16.52 -15.29 23.68
N LYS A 13 17.52 -14.57 24.26
CA LYS A 13 18.92 -14.95 24.08
C LYS A 13 19.33 -16.13 24.97
N GLY A 14 18.80 -16.20 26.20
CA GLY A 14 19.11 -17.24 27.18
C GLY A 14 18.32 -18.51 26.93
N GLU A 15 17.05 -18.57 27.33
CA GLU A 15 16.24 -19.80 27.30
C GLU A 15 16.02 -20.33 25.89
N LEU A 16 15.67 -19.47 24.92
CA LEU A 16 15.43 -19.86 23.53
C LEU A 16 16.72 -19.95 22.71
N GLY A 17 17.87 -19.53 23.25
CA GLY A 17 19.17 -19.66 22.62
C GLY A 17 19.35 -18.89 21.32
N PHE A 18 18.67 -17.73 21.15
CA PHE A 18 18.78 -16.92 19.93
C PHE A 18 20.21 -16.44 19.67
N LYS A 19 20.79 -16.82 18.53
CA LYS A 19 22.18 -16.53 18.16
C LYS A 19 22.34 -15.27 17.30
N GLY A 20 21.27 -14.73 16.75
CA GLY A 20 21.28 -13.47 15.99
C GLY A 20 21.50 -12.25 16.86
N PHE A 21 21.39 -11.09 16.27
CA PHE A 21 21.43 -9.81 16.97
C PHE A 21 20.06 -9.10 16.92
N LEU A 22 19.78 -8.30 17.93
CA LEU A 22 18.54 -7.53 18.05
C LEU A 22 18.73 -6.13 17.51
N VAL A 23 17.88 -5.73 16.56
CA VAL A 23 17.82 -4.37 16.01
C VAL A 23 16.61 -3.65 16.60
N SER A 24 16.77 -2.41 17.05
CA SER A 24 15.63 -1.59 17.44
C SER A 24 14.81 -1.16 16.23
N ASP A 25 13.58 -0.76 16.46
CA ASP A 25 12.84 0.05 15.51
C ASP A 25 13.44 1.47 15.40
N TRP A 26 13.05 2.20 14.35
CA TRP A 26 13.43 3.61 14.17
C TRP A 26 13.04 4.43 15.41
N TYR A 27 14.01 5.12 16.01
CA TYR A 27 13.84 5.87 17.27
C TYR A 27 13.27 5.07 18.47
N GLY A 28 12.93 3.78 18.31
CA GLY A 28 12.27 2.96 19.33
C GLY A 28 12.98 2.94 20.68
N VAL A 29 14.31 3.11 20.69
CA VAL A 29 15.06 3.25 21.95
C VAL A 29 14.70 4.56 22.65
N HIS A 30 14.61 5.67 21.92
CA HIS A 30 14.35 7.00 22.50
C HIS A 30 12.87 7.22 22.88
N GLU A 31 11.95 6.53 22.25
CA GLU A 31 10.53 6.58 22.59
C GLU A 31 10.21 5.95 23.94
N GLY A 32 11.02 5.00 24.37
CA GLY A 32 10.84 4.29 25.64
C GLY A 32 10.99 5.15 26.90
N ARG A 33 11.65 6.31 26.82
CA ARG A 33 11.89 7.24 27.95
C ARG A 33 12.13 8.67 27.46
N LYS A 34 11.68 9.67 28.28
CA LYS A 34 11.96 11.10 28.01
C LYS A 34 13.46 11.43 28.03
N ASN A 35 14.22 10.79 28.92
CA ASN A 35 15.68 10.99 28.98
C ASN A 35 16.39 10.03 28.02
N LYS A 36 16.89 10.55 26.92
CA LYS A 36 17.54 9.77 25.83
C LYS A 36 18.79 9.03 26.31
N PHE A 37 19.59 9.60 27.20
CA PHE A 37 20.77 8.95 27.77
C PHE A 37 20.39 7.70 28.58
N LEU A 38 19.43 7.83 29.49
CA LEU A 38 18.93 6.69 30.27
C LEU A 38 18.21 5.67 29.42
N ALA A 39 17.52 6.10 28.35
CA ALA A 39 16.92 5.19 27.38
C ALA A 39 17.99 4.33 26.67
N THR A 40 19.08 4.96 26.23
CA THR A 40 20.25 4.28 25.65
C THR A 40 20.83 3.24 26.61
N VAL A 41 21.13 3.64 27.85
CA VAL A 41 21.67 2.71 28.88
C VAL A 41 20.74 1.52 29.10
N GLN A 42 19.45 1.77 29.24
CA GLN A 42 18.48 0.71 29.52
C GLN A 42 18.31 -0.22 28.32
N ALA A 43 18.19 0.29 27.11
CA ALA A 43 17.99 -0.52 25.92
C ALA A 43 19.19 -1.44 25.62
N VAL A 44 20.42 -0.88 25.71
CA VAL A 44 21.64 -1.67 25.49
C VAL A 44 21.76 -2.75 26.57
N ASN A 45 21.54 -2.43 27.84
CA ASN A 45 21.56 -3.40 28.94
C ASN A 45 20.39 -4.41 28.87
N ALA A 46 19.28 -4.04 28.24
CA ALA A 46 18.17 -4.97 27.99
C ALA A 46 18.48 -6.00 26.90
N GLY A 47 19.52 -5.78 26.08
CA GLY A 47 19.96 -6.74 25.06
C GLY A 47 19.80 -6.27 23.62
N VAL A 48 19.44 -4.99 23.38
CA VAL A 48 19.46 -4.43 22.01
C VAL A 48 20.91 -4.32 21.56
N ASP A 49 21.23 -4.88 20.40
CA ASP A 49 22.57 -4.97 19.86
C ASP A 49 22.87 -3.88 18.82
N MET A 50 21.86 -3.53 18.01
CA MET A 50 21.94 -2.51 16.97
C MET A 50 20.78 -1.53 17.11
N VAL A 51 21.12 -0.23 17.11
CA VAL A 51 20.13 0.83 17.34
C VAL A 51 19.90 1.62 16.06
N MET A 52 18.63 1.76 15.68
CA MET A 52 18.19 2.46 14.47
C MET A 52 17.90 3.93 14.80
N LEU A 53 18.85 4.81 14.52
CA LEU A 53 18.75 6.27 14.70
C LEU A 53 19.28 6.99 13.46
N PRO A 54 18.40 7.37 12.51
CA PRO A 54 18.83 7.90 11.22
C PRO A 54 19.55 9.24 11.33
N PHE A 55 19.19 10.10 12.28
CA PHE A 55 19.75 11.45 12.40
C PHE A 55 20.56 11.68 13.69
N ASP A 56 20.18 11.04 14.79
CA ASP A 56 20.75 11.24 16.12
C ASP A 56 21.88 10.24 16.46
N TYR A 57 22.41 9.50 15.49
CA TYR A 57 23.40 8.44 15.71
C TYR A 57 24.70 8.94 16.40
N GLN A 58 25.12 10.17 16.10
CA GLN A 58 26.30 10.77 16.76
C GLN A 58 26.07 11.02 18.25
N ALA A 59 24.88 11.51 18.62
CA ALA A 59 24.47 11.70 20.01
C ALA A 59 24.40 10.37 20.74
N PHE A 60 23.80 9.35 20.13
CA PHE A 60 23.78 8.00 20.65
C PHE A 60 25.18 7.44 20.91
N ALA A 61 26.09 7.56 19.93
CA ALA A 61 27.47 7.06 20.09
C ALA A 61 28.23 7.78 21.22
N ARG A 62 28.02 9.08 21.39
CA ARG A 62 28.59 9.86 22.51
C ARG A 62 27.99 9.36 23.83
N ASP A 63 26.68 9.21 23.91
CA ASP A 63 25.98 8.82 25.11
C ASP A 63 26.34 7.38 25.53
N LEU A 64 26.50 6.46 24.59
CA LEU A 64 26.96 5.10 24.85
C LEU A 64 28.40 5.09 25.38
N LYS A 65 29.32 5.88 24.80
CA LYS A 65 30.70 6.03 25.30
C LYS A 65 30.74 6.59 26.73
N TRP A 66 29.88 7.57 27.05
CA TRP A 66 29.76 8.10 28.40
C TRP A 66 29.16 7.05 29.37
N ALA A 67 28.13 6.33 28.96
CA ALA A 67 27.53 5.27 29.77
C ALA A 67 28.54 4.17 30.12
N ASN A 68 29.38 3.79 29.16
CA ASN A 68 30.45 2.83 29.39
C ASN A 68 31.54 3.40 30.36
N ARG A 69 32.00 4.60 30.17
CA ARG A 69 33.00 5.25 31.08
C ARG A 69 32.49 5.39 32.51
N LEU A 70 31.17 5.57 32.67
CA LEU A 70 30.50 5.64 33.99
C LEU A 70 30.19 4.26 34.57
N GLY A 71 30.55 3.16 33.90
CA GLY A 71 30.24 1.79 34.31
C GLY A 71 28.76 1.42 34.24
N LEU A 72 27.92 2.26 33.60
CA LEU A 72 26.48 2.01 33.44
C LEU A 72 26.18 0.98 32.32
N VAL A 73 27.07 0.86 31.35
CA VAL A 73 27.09 -0.21 30.33
C VAL A 73 28.49 -0.82 30.36
N ARG A 74 28.57 -2.12 30.63
CA ARG A 74 29.85 -2.84 30.73
C ARG A 74 30.39 -3.23 29.36
N ASP A 75 31.72 -3.40 29.27
CA ASP A 75 32.39 -3.80 28.04
C ASP A 75 31.84 -5.13 27.51
N GLU A 76 31.59 -6.11 28.40
CA GLU A 76 31.10 -7.43 27.97
C GLU A 76 29.75 -7.33 27.24
N ARG A 77 28.90 -6.32 27.60
CA ARG A 77 27.63 -6.10 26.91
C ARG A 77 27.86 -5.53 25.48
N ILE A 78 28.83 -4.63 25.35
CA ILE A 78 29.23 -4.07 24.06
C ILE A 78 29.84 -5.15 23.18
N ASP A 79 30.73 -5.96 23.75
CA ASP A 79 31.39 -7.08 23.05
C ASP A 79 30.40 -8.13 22.59
N ASP A 80 29.39 -8.49 23.41
CA ASP A 80 28.30 -9.38 22.98
C ASP A 80 27.51 -8.79 21.81
N ALA A 81 27.16 -7.48 21.83
CA ALA A 81 26.47 -6.84 20.72
C ALA A 81 27.29 -6.87 19.43
N VAL A 82 28.55 -6.44 19.51
CA VAL A 82 29.46 -6.41 18.36
C VAL A 82 29.71 -7.83 17.85
N GLY A 83 29.96 -8.78 18.76
CA GLY A 83 30.18 -10.19 18.41
C GLY A 83 29.01 -10.79 17.64
N ARG A 84 27.77 -10.54 18.05
CA ARG A 84 26.56 -11.01 17.34
C ARG A 84 26.42 -10.39 15.95
N ILE A 85 26.64 -9.09 15.82
CA ILE A 85 26.62 -8.40 14.53
C ILE A 85 27.69 -8.95 13.59
N LEU A 86 28.93 -9.11 14.10
CA LEU A 86 30.04 -9.65 13.31
C LEU A 86 29.79 -11.11 12.93
N TYR A 87 29.26 -11.92 13.85
CA TYR A 87 28.90 -13.30 13.55
C TYR A 87 27.94 -13.41 12.36
N ALA A 88 26.88 -12.60 12.36
CA ALA A 88 25.95 -12.56 11.23
C ALA A 88 26.61 -12.14 9.92
N LYS A 89 27.49 -11.15 9.95
CA LYS A 89 28.24 -10.68 8.78
C LYS A 89 29.19 -11.75 8.23
N PHE A 90 29.90 -12.45 9.11
CA PHE A 90 30.77 -13.58 8.69
C PHE A 90 29.97 -14.75 8.16
N ALA A 91 28.87 -15.12 8.82
CA ALA A 91 28.02 -16.22 8.38
C ALA A 91 27.40 -15.96 6.99
N LEU A 92 27.15 -14.70 6.66
CA LEU A 92 26.67 -14.26 5.34
C LEU A 92 27.81 -14.09 4.30
N GLY A 93 29.06 -14.34 4.65
CA GLY A 93 30.21 -14.19 3.75
C GLY A 93 30.51 -12.75 3.31
N LEU A 94 30.03 -11.74 4.05
CA LEU A 94 30.14 -10.33 3.62
C LEU A 94 31.59 -9.83 3.54
N PHE A 95 32.53 -10.51 4.19
CA PHE A 95 33.96 -10.18 4.15
C PHE A 95 34.74 -10.92 3.05
N ASP A 96 34.15 -12.03 2.54
CA ASP A 96 34.81 -12.89 1.56
C ASP A 96 34.27 -12.65 0.13
N THR A 97 33.09 -12.12 0.03
CA THR A 97 32.43 -11.90 -1.26
C THR A 97 32.87 -10.56 -1.86
N LYS A 98 33.61 -10.61 -2.95
CA LYS A 98 33.72 -9.42 -3.83
C LYS A 98 32.39 -9.27 -4.55
N THR A 99 31.68 -8.20 -4.26
CA THR A 99 30.45 -7.85 -5.00
C THR A 99 30.87 -7.59 -6.46
N ASP A 100 30.59 -8.55 -7.32
CA ASP A 100 30.74 -8.34 -8.76
C ASP A 100 29.59 -7.44 -9.23
N MET A 101 29.92 -6.19 -9.50
CA MET A 101 28.98 -5.20 -10.02
C MET A 101 28.84 -5.27 -11.54
N THR A 102 29.56 -6.22 -12.20
CA THR A 102 29.40 -6.47 -13.63
C THR A 102 28.20 -7.38 -13.86
N GLY A 103 27.31 -7.00 -14.73
CA GLY A 103 26.13 -7.82 -15.09
C GLY A 103 24.82 -7.43 -14.39
N PHE A 104 24.73 -6.25 -13.78
CA PHE A 104 23.44 -5.70 -13.38
C PHE A 104 22.56 -5.53 -14.61
N VAL A 105 21.47 -6.30 -14.65
CA VAL A 105 20.40 -6.11 -15.63
C VAL A 105 19.59 -4.91 -15.19
N ASP A 106 19.30 -3.99 -16.10
CA ASP A 106 18.35 -2.90 -15.84
C ASP A 106 17.02 -3.52 -15.37
N VAL A 107 16.61 -3.21 -14.13
CA VAL A 107 15.36 -3.71 -13.55
C VAL A 107 14.13 -3.27 -14.32
N LYS A 108 14.24 -2.26 -15.18
CA LYS A 108 13.16 -1.69 -15.98
C LYS A 108 13.10 -2.24 -17.39
N THR A 109 13.30 -3.54 -17.57
CA THR A 109 13.12 -4.18 -18.87
C THR A 109 11.65 -4.29 -19.24
N THR A 110 11.35 -4.40 -20.53
CA THR A 110 9.99 -4.67 -21.04
C THR A 110 9.39 -5.94 -20.42
N LEU A 111 10.24 -6.93 -20.10
CA LEU A 111 9.81 -8.15 -19.41
C LEU A 111 9.30 -7.84 -17.98
N HIS A 112 10.03 -7.04 -17.21
CA HIS A 112 9.60 -6.66 -15.86
C HIS A 112 8.31 -5.85 -15.87
N GLN A 113 8.16 -4.92 -16.82
CA GLN A 113 6.93 -4.15 -16.97
C GLN A 113 5.75 -5.03 -17.36
N SER A 114 5.92 -5.98 -18.29
CA SER A 114 4.86 -6.89 -18.68
C SER A 114 4.45 -7.82 -17.53
N LEU A 115 5.38 -8.29 -16.72
CA LEU A 115 5.10 -9.08 -15.53
C LEU A 115 4.34 -8.26 -14.46
N ALA A 116 4.76 -7.02 -14.22
CA ALA A 116 4.07 -6.13 -13.30
C ALA A 116 2.64 -5.82 -13.77
N ARG A 117 2.46 -5.56 -15.08
CA ARG A 117 1.13 -5.35 -15.69
C ARG A 117 0.24 -6.58 -15.59
N GLU A 118 0.78 -7.78 -15.79
CA GLU A 118 0.05 -9.04 -15.58
C GLU A 118 -0.36 -9.21 -14.12
N ALA A 119 0.52 -8.91 -13.16
CA ALA A 119 0.20 -8.95 -11.74
C ALA A 119 -0.94 -7.98 -11.38
N VAL A 120 -0.97 -6.79 -11.97
CA VAL A 120 -2.10 -5.86 -11.80
C VAL A 120 -3.39 -6.52 -12.27
N VAL A 121 -3.42 -7.03 -13.51
CA VAL A 121 -4.63 -7.66 -14.08
C VAL A 121 -5.13 -8.80 -13.18
N GLN A 122 -4.26 -9.68 -12.73
CA GLN A 122 -4.62 -10.82 -11.87
C GLN A 122 -5.11 -10.41 -10.49
N SER A 123 -4.72 -9.24 -10.00
CA SER A 123 -5.14 -8.72 -8.69
C SER A 123 -6.49 -8.00 -8.72
N LEU A 124 -6.96 -7.54 -9.88
CA LEU A 124 -8.22 -6.81 -10.00
C LEU A 124 -9.41 -7.69 -9.61
N VAL A 125 -10.29 -7.15 -8.76
CA VAL A 125 -11.50 -7.85 -8.33
C VAL A 125 -12.74 -7.13 -8.84
N LEU A 126 -13.54 -7.80 -9.67
CA LEU A 126 -14.83 -7.30 -10.12
C LEU A 126 -15.87 -7.62 -9.03
N LEU A 127 -16.39 -6.59 -8.36
CA LEU A 127 -17.32 -6.73 -7.24
C LEU A 127 -18.78 -6.55 -7.65
N LYS A 128 -19.04 -5.79 -8.72
CA LYS A 128 -20.37 -5.56 -9.27
C LYS A 128 -20.28 -5.36 -10.78
N ASN A 129 -21.26 -5.85 -11.55
CA ASN A 129 -21.34 -5.65 -13.00
C ASN A 129 -22.78 -5.84 -13.48
N GLU A 130 -23.61 -4.82 -13.31
CA GLU A 130 -25.00 -4.82 -13.75
C GLU A 130 -25.07 -4.68 -15.28
N ASP A 131 -26.02 -5.39 -15.89
CA ASP A 131 -26.26 -5.39 -17.33
C ASP A 131 -24.99 -5.58 -18.18
N GLU A 132 -23.98 -6.27 -17.62
CA GLU A 132 -22.71 -6.55 -18.30
C GLU A 132 -22.04 -5.30 -18.87
N VAL A 133 -22.03 -4.19 -18.13
CA VAL A 133 -21.40 -2.94 -18.57
C VAL A 133 -19.89 -3.13 -18.82
N LEU A 134 -19.25 -4.05 -18.12
CA LEU A 134 -17.88 -4.49 -18.38
C LEU A 134 -17.87 -5.89 -19.02
N PRO A 135 -16.98 -6.16 -19.97
CA PRO A 135 -15.97 -5.25 -20.53
C PRO A 135 -16.56 -4.19 -21.45
N LEU A 136 -15.86 -3.03 -21.54
CA LEU A 136 -16.21 -1.96 -22.47
C LEU A 136 -15.99 -2.44 -23.90
N THR A 137 -17.03 -2.36 -24.72
CA THR A 137 -16.98 -2.82 -26.12
C THR A 137 -16.69 -1.68 -27.09
N ALA A 138 -16.40 -2.00 -28.34
CA ALA A 138 -16.23 -1.01 -29.42
C ALA A 138 -17.48 -0.15 -29.68
N LYS A 139 -18.62 -0.46 -29.06
CA LYS A 139 -19.85 0.36 -29.13
C LYS A 139 -19.76 1.62 -28.29
N VAL A 140 -18.85 1.63 -27.28
CA VAL A 140 -18.61 2.79 -26.42
C VAL A 140 -17.77 3.80 -27.18
N GLN A 141 -18.36 4.92 -27.57
CA GLN A 141 -17.69 5.97 -28.35
C GLN A 141 -17.35 7.21 -27.51
N HIS A 142 -17.98 7.37 -26.35
CA HIS A 142 -17.75 8.51 -25.47
C HIS A 142 -17.57 8.06 -24.00
N ILE A 143 -16.39 8.29 -23.48
CA ILE A 143 -16.03 7.98 -22.08
C ILE A 143 -15.70 9.27 -21.34
N ARG A 144 -16.32 9.48 -20.18
CA ARG A 144 -15.94 10.50 -19.21
C ARG A 144 -15.24 9.87 -18.02
N VAL A 145 -14.06 10.35 -17.70
CA VAL A 145 -13.27 9.88 -16.55
C VAL A 145 -13.25 10.96 -15.48
N ALA A 146 -13.46 10.56 -14.23
CA ALA A 146 -13.35 11.47 -13.08
C ALA A 146 -12.64 10.77 -11.90
N GLY A 147 -12.43 11.55 -10.83
CA GLY A 147 -11.80 11.05 -9.59
C GLY A 147 -10.33 11.43 -9.46
N GLY A 148 -9.93 11.59 -8.20
CA GLY A 148 -8.58 12.03 -7.84
C GLY A 148 -7.50 10.96 -8.03
N SER A 149 -7.87 9.71 -8.31
CA SER A 149 -6.94 8.59 -8.53
C SER A 149 -6.76 8.25 -10.02
N ALA A 150 -7.48 8.95 -10.94
CA ALA A 150 -7.44 8.66 -12.37
C ALA A 150 -6.06 8.91 -12.98
N ASP A 151 -5.48 10.08 -12.68
CA ASP A 151 -4.16 10.48 -13.15
C ASP A 151 -3.26 10.80 -11.95
N ASN A 152 -2.94 9.77 -11.17
CA ASN A 152 -2.17 9.91 -9.94
C ASN A 152 -1.39 8.62 -9.64
N ILE A 153 -0.15 8.58 -10.10
CA ILE A 153 0.73 7.43 -9.96
C ILE A 153 1.09 7.19 -8.49
N GLY A 154 1.27 8.26 -7.71
CA GLY A 154 1.57 8.15 -6.29
C GLY A 154 0.48 7.41 -5.51
N LYS A 155 -0.81 7.69 -5.79
CA LYS A 155 -1.92 6.94 -5.20
C LYS A 155 -1.93 5.47 -5.64
N GLN A 156 -1.60 5.20 -6.91
CA GLN A 156 -1.51 3.83 -7.42
C GLN A 156 -0.41 3.02 -6.75
N MET A 157 0.71 3.65 -6.42
CA MET A 157 1.86 3.00 -5.80
C MET A 157 1.70 2.81 -4.29
N GLY A 158 0.95 3.71 -3.64
CA GLY A 158 0.78 3.66 -2.18
C GLY A 158 2.04 4.09 -1.43
N ALA A 159 2.12 3.67 -0.17
CA ALA A 159 3.25 3.95 0.71
C ALA A 159 4.53 3.19 0.33
N TRP A 160 5.65 3.56 0.97
CA TRP A 160 6.98 2.97 0.78
C TRP A 160 7.51 3.09 -0.65
N THR A 161 6.91 4.00 -1.43
CA THR A 161 7.39 4.38 -2.76
C THR A 161 7.85 5.82 -2.70
N ILE A 162 9.15 6.06 -2.93
CA ILE A 162 9.91 7.31 -2.77
C ILE A 162 10.04 7.70 -1.30
N GLU A 163 8.96 7.82 -0.57
CA GLU A 163 8.92 8.15 0.85
C GLU A 163 8.10 7.13 1.65
N TRP A 164 8.31 7.11 2.97
CA TRP A 164 7.63 6.21 3.89
C TRP A 164 6.09 6.27 3.75
N GLN A 165 5.53 7.48 3.80
CA GLN A 165 4.07 7.67 3.67
C GLN A 165 3.58 7.64 2.22
N GLY A 166 4.50 7.49 1.25
CA GLY A 166 4.21 7.65 -0.16
C GLY A 166 4.10 9.11 -0.59
N VAL A 167 4.03 9.33 -1.89
CA VAL A 167 3.97 10.68 -2.48
C VAL A 167 2.76 10.80 -3.38
N ASP A 168 1.88 11.77 -3.10
CA ASP A 168 0.72 12.08 -3.94
C ASP A 168 1.17 12.76 -5.24
N GLY A 169 0.63 12.37 -6.40
CA GLY A 169 0.93 12.94 -7.70
C GLY A 169 1.77 12.06 -8.63
N ASN A 170 2.22 12.63 -9.76
CA ASN A 170 2.88 11.90 -10.85
C ASN A 170 4.42 12.05 -10.79
N TRP A 171 5.04 11.67 -9.70
CA TRP A 171 6.48 11.75 -9.48
C TRP A 171 7.29 10.59 -10.10
N PRO A 172 6.83 9.34 -10.06
CA PRO A 172 7.60 8.21 -10.59
C PRO A 172 7.72 8.27 -12.11
N ILE A 173 8.95 8.22 -12.60
CA ILE A 173 9.25 8.24 -14.04
C ILE A 173 8.98 6.86 -14.64
N GLY A 174 8.32 6.85 -15.81
CA GLY A 174 8.06 5.66 -16.61
C GLY A 174 6.99 4.73 -16.05
N ALA A 175 6.15 5.23 -15.15
CA ALA A 175 4.91 4.61 -14.75
C ALA A 175 3.75 5.11 -15.64
N THR A 176 2.68 4.34 -15.72
CA THR A 176 1.47 4.66 -16.48
C THR A 176 0.32 4.86 -15.53
N SER A 177 -0.37 6.01 -15.61
CA SER A 177 -1.61 6.22 -14.85
C SER A 177 -2.78 5.42 -15.45
N ILE A 178 -3.80 5.13 -14.66
CA ILE A 178 -5.01 4.44 -15.14
C ILE A 178 -5.66 5.24 -16.27
N LEU A 179 -5.73 6.57 -16.13
CA LEU A 179 -6.24 7.44 -17.19
C LEU A 179 -5.43 7.34 -18.48
N ALA A 180 -4.10 7.33 -18.39
CA ALA A 180 -3.24 7.16 -19.56
C ALA A 180 -3.48 5.80 -20.22
N GLY A 181 -3.60 4.74 -19.46
CA GLY A 181 -3.96 3.42 -19.95
C GLY A 181 -5.30 3.40 -20.67
N ILE A 182 -6.34 4.00 -20.10
CA ILE A 182 -7.68 4.12 -20.73
C ILE A 182 -7.58 4.87 -22.06
N LYS A 183 -6.88 6.01 -22.09
CA LYS A 183 -6.72 6.81 -23.33
C LYS A 183 -6.00 6.03 -24.44
N VAL A 184 -4.96 5.31 -24.10
CA VAL A 184 -4.21 4.50 -25.08
C VAL A 184 -5.08 3.35 -25.59
N ARG A 185 -5.79 2.67 -24.67
CA ARG A 185 -6.57 1.49 -25.05
C ARG A 185 -7.85 1.80 -25.81
N SER A 186 -8.52 2.91 -25.51
CA SER A 186 -9.73 3.34 -26.21
C SER A 186 -9.50 3.73 -27.68
N GLY A 187 -8.25 4.05 -28.05
CA GLY A 187 -7.89 4.42 -29.42
C GLY A 187 -8.37 5.82 -29.81
N GLN A 188 -8.28 6.14 -31.12
CA GLN A 188 -8.62 7.48 -31.65
C GLN A 188 -10.13 7.67 -31.92
N GLU A 189 -10.86 6.60 -32.06
CA GLU A 189 -12.30 6.61 -32.40
C GLU A 189 -13.19 6.91 -31.18
N THR A 190 -12.69 6.67 -29.96
CA THR A 190 -13.43 6.90 -28.72
C THR A 190 -13.02 8.24 -28.10
N ARG A 191 -13.98 9.14 -27.93
CA ARG A 191 -13.76 10.40 -27.21
C ARG A 191 -13.59 10.11 -25.71
N VAL A 192 -12.41 10.41 -25.15
CA VAL A 192 -12.13 10.30 -23.71
C VAL A 192 -11.90 11.68 -23.13
N GLU A 193 -12.78 12.10 -22.21
CA GLU A 193 -12.69 13.35 -21.49
C GLU A 193 -12.32 13.09 -20.03
N TYR A 194 -11.50 13.93 -19.43
CA TYR A 194 -11.15 13.85 -18.01
C TYR A 194 -11.41 15.17 -17.29
N ASN A 195 -12.10 15.09 -16.18
CA ASN A 195 -12.19 16.15 -15.19
C ASN A 195 -12.21 15.53 -13.80
N ARG A 196 -11.30 15.94 -12.93
CA ARG A 196 -11.14 15.37 -11.58
C ARG A 196 -12.44 15.34 -10.79
N LEU A 197 -13.27 16.37 -10.89
CA LEU A 197 -14.54 16.48 -10.18
C LEU A 197 -15.75 15.96 -10.99
N GLY A 198 -15.52 15.47 -12.22
CA GLY A 198 -16.61 15.00 -13.10
C GLY A 198 -17.48 16.13 -13.67
N ILE A 199 -16.96 17.36 -13.74
CA ILE A 199 -17.69 18.51 -14.28
C ILE A 199 -17.35 18.66 -15.76
N PHE A 200 -18.36 18.49 -16.61
CA PHE A 200 -18.21 18.61 -18.05
C PHE A 200 -19.19 19.66 -18.62
N PRO A 201 -18.73 20.56 -19.51
CA PRO A 201 -19.57 21.63 -20.04
C PRO A 201 -20.65 21.14 -21.02
N ASP A 202 -20.42 20.02 -21.66
CA ASP A 202 -21.35 19.42 -22.62
C ASP A 202 -22.51 18.75 -21.88
N LYS A 203 -23.75 19.06 -22.26
CA LYS A 203 -24.96 18.46 -21.69
C LYS A 203 -25.29 17.05 -22.24
N LYS A 204 -24.65 16.66 -23.35
CA LYS A 204 -24.81 15.30 -23.89
C LYS A 204 -24.15 14.32 -22.96
N LYS A 205 -24.89 13.32 -22.51
CA LYS A 205 -24.33 12.25 -21.69
C LYS A 205 -23.28 11.43 -22.46
N ALA A 206 -22.25 11.01 -21.75
CA ALA A 206 -21.32 10.00 -22.24
C ALA A 206 -21.96 8.61 -22.16
N ASP A 207 -21.51 7.68 -23.01
CA ASP A 207 -21.97 6.30 -22.95
C ASP A 207 -21.59 5.65 -21.61
N VAL A 208 -20.36 5.95 -21.12
CA VAL A 208 -19.84 5.45 -19.86
C VAL A 208 -19.06 6.53 -19.10
N GLY A 209 -19.36 6.68 -17.82
CA GLY A 209 -18.55 7.40 -16.86
C GLY A 209 -17.68 6.44 -16.06
N ILE A 210 -16.37 6.71 -15.94
CA ILE A 210 -15.45 5.91 -15.14
C ILE A 210 -14.94 6.79 -13.98
N ALA A 211 -15.39 6.51 -12.77
CA ALA A 211 -14.89 7.16 -11.56
C ALA A 211 -13.71 6.37 -10.99
N ILE A 212 -12.51 6.96 -11.00
CA ILE A 212 -11.32 6.35 -10.41
C ILE A 212 -11.00 7.08 -9.12
N VAL A 213 -11.37 6.46 -8.02
CA VAL A 213 -11.46 7.05 -6.68
C VAL A 213 -10.67 6.23 -5.66
N GLY A 214 -10.44 6.76 -4.48
CA GLY A 214 -9.80 6.00 -3.41
C GLY A 214 -8.98 6.85 -2.45
N GLU A 215 -8.02 6.21 -1.76
CA GLU A 215 -7.27 6.84 -0.71
C GLU A 215 -5.99 7.53 -1.22
N LYS A 216 -5.49 8.49 -0.44
CA LYS A 216 -4.12 8.97 -0.58
C LYS A 216 -3.17 7.89 -0.07
N PRO A 217 -1.89 7.91 -0.48
CA PRO A 217 -0.89 7.02 0.09
C PRO A 217 -0.80 7.18 1.62
N TYR A 218 -0.59 6.09 2.32
CA TYR A 218 -0.35 6.07 3.76
C TYR A 218 0.42 4.82 4.17
N ALA A 219 1.17 4.91 5.26
CA ALA A 219 1.76 3.79 5.97
C ALA A 219 1.44 3.88 7.45
N GLU A 220 1.32 2.72 8.10
CA GLU A 220 1.20 2.54 9.54
C GLU A 220 0.12 3.43 10.16
N GLY A 221 0.32 3.94 11.38
CA GLY A 221 -0.66 4.70 12.15
C GLY A 221 -1.27 5.92 11.44
N TRP A 222 -0.58 6.50 10.45
CA TRP A 222 -1.12 7.60 9.66
C TRP A 222 -2.28 7.16 8.75
N GLY A 223 -2.35 5.87 8.44
CA GLY A 223 -3.45 5.27 7.72
C GLY A 223 -4.64 4.88 8.59
N ASP A 224 -4.54 4.96 9.91
CA ASP A 224 -5.58 4.51 10.82
C ASP A 224 -6.82 5.40 10.69
N ARG A 225 -7.96 4.77 10.42
CA ARG A 225 -9.27 5.44 10.27
C ARG A 225 -10.33 4.55 10.88
N GLU A 226 -11.08 5.10 11.83
CA GLU A 226 -12.24 4.44 12.44
C GLU A 226 -13.34 4.21 11.41
N TYR A 227 -13.54 5.19 10.51
CA TYR A 227 -14.52 5.16 9.43
C TYR A 227 -13.80 5.28 8.08
N PRO A 228 -13.35 4.16 7.47
CA PRO A 228 -12.68 4.15 6.18
C PRO A 228 -13.69 4.33 5.03
N ILE A 229 -14.15 5.55 4.82
CA ILE A 229 -15.09 5.96 3.77
C ILE A 229 -14.36 6.67 2.63
N LEU A 230 -15.00 6.78 1.46
CA LEU A 230 -14.54 7.63 0.36
C LEU A 230 -14.48 9.11 0.79
N TYR A 231 -13.54 9.86 0.22
CA TYR A 231 -13.47 11.30 0.43
C TYR A 231 -14.66 12.01 -0.23
N GLU A 232 -15.08 13.13 0.34
CA GLU A 232 -16.20 13.95 -0.19
C GLU A 232 -15.99 14.34 -1.67
N GLU A 233 -14.75 14.62 -2.05
CA GLU A 233 -14.36 14.93 -3.42
C GLU A 233 -14.66 13.77 -4.38
N ASP A 234 -14.36 12.54 -3.98
CA ASP A 234 -14.61 11.34 -4.77
C ASP A 234 -16.12 11.06 -4.90
N LEU A 235 -16.88 11.22 -3.80
CA LEU A 235 -18.34 11.09 -3.83
C LEU A 235 -18.97 12.13 -4.77
N ARG A 236 -18.45 13.36 -4.77
CA ARG A 236 -18.88 14.43 -5.68
C ARG A 236 -18.57 14.10 -7.14
N ALA A 237 -17.37 13.55 -7.41
CA ALA A 237 -16.99 13.12 -8.75
C ALA A 237 -17.90 12.02 -9.29
N ILE A 238 -18.22 11.02 -8.46
CA ILE A 238 -19.16 9.93 -8.81
C ILE A 238 -20.54 10.52 -9.13
N LYS A 239 -21.09 11.38 -8.24
CA LYS A 239 -22.40 12.01 -8.43
C LYS A 239 -22.46 12.84 -9.71
N ASN A 240 -21.40 13.57 -10.04
CA ASN A 240 -21.34 14.35 -11.27
C ASN A 240 -21.29 13.44 -12.50
N LEU A 241 -20.56 12.33 -12.47
CA LEU A 241 -20.55 11.35 -13.57
C LEU A 241 -21.93 10.72 -13.78
N GLN A 242 -22.66 10.39 -12.73
CA GLN A 242 -24.04 9.87 -12.82
C GLN A 242 -24.98 10.84 -13.57
N ALA A 243 -24.84 12.14 -13.32
CA ALA A 243 -25.61 13.13 -14.03
C ALA A 243 -25.22 13.27 -15.52
N ASN A 244 -23.99 12.92 -15.88
CA ASN A 244 -23.38 13.19 -17.17
C ASN A 244 -23.03 11.94 -17.99
N SER A 245 -23.45 10.75 -17.57
CA SER A 245 -23.17 9.47 -18.25
C SER A 245 -24.41 8.55 -18.19
N GLU A 246 -24.53 7.63 -19.13
CA GLU A 246 -25.60 6.65 -19.15
C GLU A 246 -25.35 5.51 -18.16
N ARG A 247 -24.09 5.10 -18.03
CA ARG A 247 -23.61 4.06 -17.12
C ARG A 247 -22.41 4.57 -16.32
N VAL A 248 -22.24 4.09 -15.09
CA VAL A 248 -21.13 4.50 -14.22
C VAL A 248 -20.37 3.28 -13.69
N VAL A 249 -19.11 3.22 -14.04
CA VAL A 249 -18.13 2.25 -13.53
C VAL A 249 -17.28 2.94 -12.46
N VAL A 250 -17.17 2.33 -11.29
CA VAL A 250 -16.27 2.81 -10.23
C VAL A 250 -15.06 1.90 -10.14
N VAL A 251 -13.88 2.48 -10.23
CA VAL A 251 -12.58 1.81 -10.00
C VAL A 251 -11.99 2.35 -8.71
N MET A 252 -11.82 1.50 -7.73
CA MET A 252 -11.33 1.87 -6.41
C MET A 252 -9.84 1.58 -6.27
N VAL A 253 -9.07 2.62 -5.93
CA VAL A 253 -7.62 2.55 -5.65
C VAL A 253 -7.43 2.74 -4.15
N SER A 254 -7.16 1.66 -3.44
CA SER A 254 -7.02 1.68 -1.97
C SER A 254 -6.27 0.44 -1.49
N GLY A 255 -5.54 0.56 -0.38
CA GLY A 255 -4.88 -0.56 0.30
C GLY A 255 -5.82 -1.43 1.13
N ARG A 256 -7.10 -1.02 1.26
CA ARG A 256 -8.11 -1.70 2.10
C ARG A 256 -9.53 -1.54 1.55
N PRO A 257 -10.50 -2.38 1.98
CA PRO A 257 -11.92 -2.14 1.75
C PRO A 257 -12.37 -0.82 2.37
N LEU A 258 -13.17 -0.06 1.62
CA LEU A 258 -13.83 1.15 2.12
C LEU A 258 -15.32 0.90 2.35
N LEU A 259 -15.93 1.62 3.28
CA LEU A 259 -17.37 1.54 3.55
C LEU A 259 -18.13 2.23 2.42
N ILE A 260 -18.73 1.44 1.53
CA ILE A 260 -19.37 1.92 0.29
C ILE A 260 -20.76 1.35 0.07
N LYS A 261 -21.33 0.69 1.08
CA LYS A 261 -22.65 0.02 0.93
C LYS A 261 -23.73 0.96 0.44
N ASN A 262 -23.74 2.19 0.94
CA ASN A 262 -24.76 3.17 0.61
C ASN A 262 -24.61 3.71 -0.83
N GLU A 263 -23.38 3.81 -1.30
CA GLU A 263 -23.06 4.35 -2.62
C GLU A 263 -23.21 3.30 -3.73
N MET A 264 -23.06 2.02 -3.39
CA MET A 264 -23.05 0.91 -4.35
C MET A 264 -24.31 0.80 -5.21
N ALA A 265 -25.47 1.21 -4.68
CA ALA A 265 -26.72 1.19 -5.44
C ALA A 265 -26.66 2.11 -6.68
N SER A 266 -25.75 3.07 -6.69
CA SER A 266 -25.59 4.04 -7.75
C SER A 266 -24.49 3.71 -8.78
N PHE A 267 -23.82 2.57 -8.64
CA PHE A 267 -22.78 2.12 -9.58
C PHE A 267 -23.34 0.98 -10.46
N ASP A 268 -23.11 1.04 -11.76
CA ASP A 268 -23.41 -0.09 -12.66
C ASP A 268 -22.34 -1.17 -12.54
N ALA A 269 -21.07 -0.79 -12.35
CA ALA A 269 -19.99 -1.71 -12.05
C ALA A 269 -19.04 -1.16 -10.97
N LEU A 270 -18.41 -2.09 -10.24
CA LEU A 270 -17.42 -1.79 -9.21
C LEU A 270 -16.21 -2.73 -9.36
N VAL A 271 -15.04 -2.13 -9.56
CA VAL A 271 -13.76 -2.82 -9.63
C VAL A 271 -12.88 -2.37 -8.47
N MET A 272 -12.38 -3.31 -7.68
CA MET A 272 -11.31 -3.05 -6.72
C MET A 272 -9.97 -3.26 -7.41
N ALA A 273 -9.21 -2.16 -7.56
CA ALA A 273 -7.92 -2.17 -8.24
C ALA A 273 -6.75 -2.30 -7.24
N TRP A 274 -7.01 -2.22 -5.95
CA TRP A 274 -5.98 -2.18 -4.91
C TRP A 274 -4.97 -1.07 -5.19
N LEU A 275 -3.70 -1.41 -5.25
CA LEU A 275 -2.60 -0.50 -5.56
C LEU A 275 -1.89 -1.01 -6.82
N PRO A 276 -2.31 -0.57 -8.03
CA PRO A 276 -1.77 -1.08 -9.30
C PRO A 276 -0.32 -0.65 -9.60
N GLY A 277 0.35 0.02 -8.68
CA GLY A 277 1.76 0.36 -8.79
C GLY A 277 2.08 1.23 -10.02
N SER A 278 3.11 0.86 -10.76
CA SER A 278 3.54 1.58 -11.97
C SER A 278 2.70 1.27 -13.21
N GLU A 279 1.82 0.25 -13.15
CA GLU A 279 1.19 -0.32 -14.34
C GLU A 279 -0.32 -0.11 -14.35
N GLY A 280 -0.77 1.15 -14.22
CA GLY A 280 -2.20 1.50 -14.34
C GLY A 280 -2.83 1.09 -15.67
N ALA A 281 -2.03 0.87 -16.71
CA ALA A 281 -2.49 0.32 -17.99
C ALA A 281 -3.10 -1.09 -17.83
N GLY A 282 -2.67 -1.90 -16.85
CA GLY A 282 -3.26 -3.21 -16.59
C GLY A 282 -4.73 -3.12 -16.13
N VAL A 283 -5.11 -2.02 -15.48
CA VAL A 283 -6.51 -1.76 -15.15
C VAL A 283 -7.33 -1.55 -16.44
N ALA A 284 -6.79 -0.77 -17.40
CA ALA A 284 -7.46 -0.56 -18.68
C ALA A 284 -7.60 -1.86 -19.48
N ASP A 285 -6.61 -2.76 -19.46
CA ASP A 285 -6.70 -4.05 -20.15
C ASP A 285 -7.92 -4.86 -19.69
N ALA A 286 -8.18 -4.88 -18.39
CA ALA A 286 -9.33 -5.59 -17.84
C ALA A 286 -10.66 -4.86 -18.14
N LEU A 287 -10.68 -3.52 -18.04
CA LEU A 287 -11.88 -2.73 -18.34
C LEU A 287 -12.34 -2.91 -19.79
N PHE A 288 -11.41 -3.05 -20.74
CA PHE A 288 -11.71 -3.23 -22.16
C PHE A 288 -11.74 -4.71 -22.59
N GLY A 289 -11.55 -5.65 -21.69
CA GLY A 289 -11.68 -7.08 -21.95
C GLY A 289 -10.51 -7.74 -22.68
N ASP A 290 -9.36 -7.09 -22.76
CA ASP A 290 -8.13 -7.73 -23.30
C ASP A 290 -7.64 -8.85 -22.37
N LYS A 291 -7.96 -8.72 -21.10
CA LYS A 291 -7.67 -9.69 -20.05
C LYS A 291 -8.91 -9.87 -19.15
N PRO A 292 -9.22 -11.10 -18.73
CA PRO A 292 -10.39 -11.35 -17.89
C PRO A 292 -10.17 -10.90 -16.45
N PHE A 293 -11.23 -10.52 -15.75
CA PHE A 293 -11.22 -10.40 -14.30
C PHE A 293 -11.15 -11.79 -13.67
N SER A 294 -10.11 -12.05 -12.90
CA SER A 294 -9.89 -13.35 -12.24
C SER A 294 -9.61 -13.24 -10.75
N GLY A 295 -9.31 -12.06 -10.24
CA GLY A 295 -9.03 -11.83 -8.83
C GLY A 295 -10.22 -12.08 -7.92
N THR A 296 -9.91 -12.31 -6.64
CA THR A 296 -10.90 -12.47 -5.56
C THR A 296 -10.43 -11.73 -4.32
N LEU A 297 -11.37 -11.33 -3.48
CA LEU A 297 -11.07 -10.62 -2.24
C LEU A 297 -10.18 -11.47 -1.31
N PRO A 298 -9.03 -10.96 -0.84
CA PRO A 298 -8.19 -11.67 0.11
C PRO A 298 -8.74 -11.65 1.55
N LEU A 299 -9.69 -10.76 1.81
CA LEU A 299 -10.33 -10.55 3.11
C LEU A 299 -11.80 -10.17 2.92
N PRO A 300 -12.66 -10.34 3.94
CA PRO A 300 -14.05 -9.92 3.88
C PRO A 300 -14.18 -8.40 3.78
N TRP A 301 -15.22 -7.90 3.11
CA TRP A 301 -15.52 -6.48 2.94
C TRP A 301 -16.61 -6.03 3.90
N PRO A 302 -16.37 -5.06 4.80
CA PRO A 302 -17.37 -4.60 5.76
C PRO A 302 -18.52 -3.84 5.08
N SER A 303 -19.73 -4.00 5.64
CA SER A 303 -20.90 -3.21 5.28
C SER A 303 -20.90 -1.84 5.97
N HIS A 304 -20.41 -1.77 7.22
CA HIS A 304 -20.40 -0.59 8.10
C HIS A 304 -19.31 -0.73 9.18
N ALA A 305 -19.02 0.35 9.87
CA ALA A 305 -17.87 0.41 10.78
C ALA A 305 -18.02 -0.47 12.04
N GLU A 306 -19.24 -0.65 12.53
CA GLU A 306 -19.54 -1.45 13.72
C GLU A 306 -19.22 -2.94 13.54
N GLN A 307 -19.01 -3.39 12.29
CA GLN A 307 -18.52 -4.73 11.99
C GLN A 307 -17.04 -4.94 12.32
N LEU A 308 -16.27 -3.86 12.48
CA LEU A 308 -14.83 -3.93 12.73
C LEU A 308 -14.53 -4.19 14.22
N PRO A 309 -13.53 -5.03 14.53
CA PRO A 309 -12.69 -5.79 13.60
C PRO A 309 -13.41 -7.00 13.02
N ILE A 310 -13.03 -7.37 11.78
CA ILE A 310 -13.54 -8.56 11.09
C ILE A 310 -12.45 -9.64 11.09
N THR A 311 -12.80 -10.87 11.46
CA THR A 311 -11.87 -12.00 11.37
C THR A 311 -11.67 -12.43 9.91
N THR A 312 -10.60 -13.17 9.62
CA THR A 312 -10.35 -13.73 8.29
C THR A 312 -11.43 -14.73 7.84
N LYS A 313 -12.23 -15.24 8.77
CA LYS A 313 -13.39 -16.11 8.50
C LYS A 313 -14.65 -15.33 8.17
N GLY A 314 -14.66 -14.00 8.35
CA GLY A 314 -15.82 -13.14 8.12
C GLY A 314 -16.71 -12.96 9.34
N GLU A 315 -16.23 -13.33 10.53
CA GLU A 315 -16.93 -13.04 11.77
C GLU A 315 -16.78 -11.55 12.08
N THR A 316 -17.89 -10.86 12.22
CA THR A 316 -17.99 -9.42 12.48
C THR A 316 -18.18 -9.13 13.96
N ALA A 317 -17.74 -7.97 14.43
CA ALA A 317 -17.90 -7.60 15.83
C ALA A 317 -19.37 -7.51 16.30
N ASP A 318 -20.27 -7.14 15.39
CA ASP A 318 -21.70 -7.00 15.66
C ASP A 318 -22.55 -8.22 15.22
N GLY A 319 -21.95 -9.26 14.65
CA GLY A 319 -22.59 -10.48 14.21
C GLY A 319 -23.41 -10.34 12.91
N THR A 320 -23.36 -9.19 12.22
CA THR A 320 -24.09 -8.98 10.96
C THR A 320 -23.29 -9.43 9.73
N PRO A 321 -23.97 -9.78 8.60
CA PRO A 321 -23.27 -10.21 7.40
C PRO A 321 -22.41 -9.12 6.77
N VAL A 322 -21.21 -9.48 6.31
CA VAL A 322 -20.31 -8.62 5.53
C VAL A 322 -20.92 -8.24 4.18
N LEU A 323 -20.47 -7.16 3.57
CA LEU A 323 -20.90 -6.72 2.23
C LEU A 323 -20.50 -7.74 1.16
N PHE A 324 -19.23 -8.19 1.19
CA PHE A 324 -18.73 -9.28 0.35
C PHE A 324 -17.89 -10.24 1.20
N PRO A 325 -18.08 -11.56 1.05
CA PRO A 325 -17.27 -12.54 1.76
C PRO A 325 -15.83 -12.59 1.19
N ARG A 326 -14.92 -13.16 1.95
CA ARG A 326 -13.59 -13.52 1.45
C ARG A 326 -13.72 -14.43 0.23
N TYR A 327 -12.82 -14.27 -0.73
CA TYR A 327 -12.79 -14.98 -2.02
C TYR A 327 -13.94 -14.62 -2.99
N PHE A 328 -14.74 -13.60 -2.66
CA PHE A 328 -15.71 -13.08 -3.61
C PHE A 328 -14.99 -12.36 -4.77
N GLY A 329 -15.53 -12.53 -5.97
CA GLY A 329 -15.11 -11.88 -7.20
C GLY A 329 -15.86 -12.48 -8.38
N LEU A 330 -16.43 -11.61 -9.21
CA LEU A 330 -17.09 -12.00 -10.46
C LEU A 330 -16.01 -12.36 -11.49
N LYS A 331 -16.24 -13.41 -12.28
CA LYS A 331 -15.36 -13.85 -13.36
C LYS A 331 -15.89 -13.32 -14.69
N ARG A 332 -15.02 -12.65 -15.44
CA ARG A 332 -15.36 -12.10 -16.77
C ARG A 332 -14.12 -12.02 -17.65
#